data_bb902c7170ef47586bb91331f0dd45dc
#
_entry.id   bb902c7170ef47586bb91331f0dd45dc
#
_cell.length_a   1.000
_cell.length_b   1.000
_cell.length_c   1.000
_cell.angle_alpha   90.00
_cell.angle_beta   90.00
_cell.angle_gamma   90.00
#
_symmetry.space_group_name_H-M   'P 1'
#
loop_
_entity.id
_entity.type
_entity.pdbx_description
1 polymer ?
#
loop_
_entity_poly.entity_id
_entity_poly.type
_entity_poly.pdbx_seq_one_letter_code
_entity_poly.pdbx_strand_id
1 'polypeptide(L)'
;MKARFFVLIAMALFLVGCITVNVTIVRAEDEKAIAPKAFECPRTHISDQDKCFSCHVPPSFELKEISVHALYDYPINTKIYTDKGGQRYGFYTLNGDIDHGYTGFQLETFFNYIDRHGITKAVIDIQSFGGSVFEGWHCKSVIEDFQARGIDVTTKVHSVAASAATMVFLAADKRVISPTAELMFHELWTFDFLKISSPADKEDEARVLRHIQDGITNFVASRSSLSKKDIDEKIRKKEFWVNGIEAVEYGFATKIIGK
;
A
#
# COMPACT_ATOMS: atom_id res chain seq x y z
N MET A 1 -9.17 -14.45 48.44
CA MET A 1 -7.79 -14.39 47.90
C MET A 1 -7.43 -15.55 46.95
N LYS A 2 -8.04 -16.73 47.04
CA LYS A 2 -7.69 -17.90 46.19
C LYS A 2 -8.17 -17.79 44.71
N ALA A 3 -9.28 -17.10 44.43
CA ALA A 3 -9.83 -17.00 43.08
C ALA A 3 -9.04 -16.04 42.13
N ARG A 4 -8.41 -14.99 42.70
CA ARG A 4 -7.60 -14.04 41.90
C ARG A 4 -6.24 -14.62 41.48
N PHE A 5 -5.71 -15.54 42.23
CA PHE A 5 -4.45 -16.22 41.91
C PHE A 5 -4.61 -17.23 40.75
N PHE A 6 -5.78 -17.89 40.68
CA PHE A 6 -6.07 -18.84 39.61
C PHE A 6 -6.27 -18.16 38.25
N VAL A 7 -6.86 -16.96 38.24
CA VAL A 7 -7.08 -16.18 36.98
C VAL A 7 -5.74 -15.66 36.43
N LEU A 8 -4.81 -15.23 37.31
CA LEU A 8 -3.48 -14.79 36.90
C LEU A 8 -2.60 -15.94 36.36
N ILE A 9 -2.69 -17.13 36.94
CA ILE A 9 -1.98 -18.31 36.43
C ILE A 9 -2.59 -18.79 35.10
N ALA A 10 -3.91 -18.75 34.96
CA ALA A 10 -4.58 -19.08 33.69
C ALA A 10 -4.23 -18.09 32.57
N MET A 11 -4.14 -16.78 32.86
CA MET A 11 -3.69 -15.79 31.89
C MET A 11 -2.20 -15.93 31.51
N ALA A 12 -1.34 -16.25 32.48
CA ALA A 12 0.09 -16.50 32.22
C ALA A 12 0.29 -17.77 31.37
N LEU A 13 -0.50 -18.83 31.63
CA LEU A 13 -0.48 -20.04 30.80
C LEU A 13 -1.04 -19.82 29.40
N PHE A 14 -2.02 -18.92 29.24
CA PHE A 14 -2.55 -18.55 27.92
C PHE A 14 -1.54 -17.75 27.11
N LEU A 15 -0.76 -16.86 27.75
CA LEU A 15 0.30 -16.10 27.09
C LEU A 15 1.51 -16.96 26.71
N VAL A 16 1.82 -17.98 27.51
CA VAL A 16 2.91 -18.92 27.19
C VAL A 16 2.46 -20.02 26.21
N GLY A 17 1.18 -20.39 26.22
CA GLY A 17 0.60 -21.36 25.28
C GLY A 17 0.46 -20.86 23.84
N CYS A 18 0.41 -19.54 23.62
CA CYS A 18 0.38 -18.96 22.27
C CYS A 18 1.74 -18.94 21.56
N ILE A 19 2.83 -19.32 22.23
CA ILE A 19 4.20 -19.28 21.64
C ILE A 19 4.62 -20.63 21.06
N THR A 20 3.88 -21.71 21.31
CA THR A 20 4.14 -22.99 20.64
C THR A 20 3.23 -23.17 19.43
N VAL A 21 3.45 -22.37 18.38
CA VAL A 21 3.00 -22.72 17.06
C VAL A 21 3.92 -23.82 16.56
N ASN A 22 3.47 -25.08 16.60
CA ASN A 22 4.13 -26.15 15.88
C ASN A 22 3.94 -25.90 14.37
N VAL A 23 4.86 -25.16 13.79
CA VAL A 23 4.93 -25.02 12.34
C VAL A 23 5.60 -26.30 11.83
N THR A 24 4.81 -27.24 11.34
CA THR A 24 5.33 -28.37 10.58
C THR A 24 5.77 -27.83 9.22
N ILE A 25 7.07 -27.61 9.09
CA ILE A 25 7.65 -27.26 7.78
C ILE A 25 7.76 -28.57 6.99
N VAL A 26 6.87 -28.76 6.02
CA VAL A 26 6.99 -29.85 5.05
C VAL A 26 8.15 -29.48 4.12
N ARG A 27 9.23 -30.27 4.15
CA ARG A 27 10.34 -30.10 3.20
C ARG A 27 9.85 -30.42 1.81
N ALA A 28 10.12 -29.54 0.86
CA ALA A 28 9.74 -29.67 -0.54
C ALA A 28 10.41 -30.86 -1.26
N GLU A 29 11.31 -31.59 -0.61
CA GLU A 29 12.01 -32.77 -1.16
C GLU A 29 11.14 -34.02 -1.22
N ASP A 30 10.03 -34.09 -0.48
CA ASP A 30 9.16 -35.25 -0.42
C ASP A 30 7.86 -35.16 -1.25
N GLU A 31 7.55 -33.99 -1.78
CA GLU A 31 6.47 -33.84 -2.75
C GLU A 31 7.04 -33.87 -4.17
N LYS A 32 6.74 -34.99 -4.89
CA LYS A 32 6.76 -34.94 -6.35
C LYS A 32 5.99 -33.71 -6.77
N ALA A 33 6.70 -32.69 -7.28
CA ALA A 33 6.13 -31.44 -7.70
C ALA A 33 4.90 -31.75 -8.59
N ILE A 34 3.71 -31.59 -8.02
CA ILE A 34 2.50 -31.49 -8.81
C ILE A 34 2.67 -30.17 -9.54
N ALA A 35 3.07 -30.26 -10.81
CA ALA A 35 3.13 -29.07 -11.65
C ALA A 35 1.79 -28.35 -11.50
N PRO A 36 1.79 -27.09 -11.06
CA PRO A 36 0.54 -26.36 -10.91
C PRO A 36 -0.16 -26.42 -12.27
N LYS A 37 -1.39 -26.95 -12.30
CA LYS A 37 -2.22 -26.86 -13.50
C LYS A 37 -2.20 -25.41 -13.94
N ALA A 38 -1.78 -25.20 -15.20
CA ALA A 38 -1.77 -23.87 -15.78
C ALA A 38 -3.13 -23.24 -15.52
N PHE A 39 -3.14 -22.12 -14.80
CA PHE A 39 -4.36 -21.39 -14.54
C PHE A 39 -4.84 -20.82 -15.88
N GLU A 40 -5.87 -21.44 -16.44
CA GLU A 40 -6.51 -20.90 -17.62
C GLU A 40 -7.23 -19.62 -17.22
N CYS A 41 -6.75 -18.49 -17.75
CA CYS A 41 -7.41 -17.21 -17.57
C CYS A 41 -8.86 -17.33 -18.09
N PRO A 42 -9.89 -17.05 -17.28
CA PRO A 42 -11.29 -17.19 -17.72
C PRO A 42 -11.68 -16.18 -18.82
N ARG A 43 -10.80 -15.28 -19.21
CA ARG A 43 -10.98 -14.35 -20.32
C ARG A 43 -10.16 -14.82 -21.52
N THR A 44 -10.80 -15.52 -22.43
CA THR A 44 -10.25 -16.17 -23.62
C THR A 44 -9.66 -15.25 -24.71
N HIS A 45 -9.36 -13.98 -24.41
CA HIS A 45 -9.03 -12.99 -25.45
C HIS A 45 -7.67 -12.28 -25.30
N ILE A 46 -6.80 -12.70 -24.38
CA ILE A 46 -5.47 -12.09 -24.26
C ILE A 46 -4.42 -13.09 -24.71
N SER A 47 -4.09 -13.07 -25.99
CA SER A 47 -3.00 -13.87 -26.59
C SER A 47 -1.60 -13.35 -26.23
N ASP A 48 -1.51 -12.18 -25.60
CA ASP A 48 -0.28 -11.48 -25.27
C ASP A 48 -0.09 -11.50 -23.73
N GLN A 49 0.80 -12.40 -23.28
CA GLN A 49 1.04 -12.61 -21.84
C GLN A 49 1.61 -11.39 -21.13
N ASP A 50 2.25 -10.46 -21.85
CA ASP A 50 2.75 -9.21 -21.28
C ASP A 50 1.60 -8.28 -20.87
N LYS A 51 0.44 -8.40 -21.52
CA LYS A 51 -0.77 -7.64 -21.14
C LYS A 51 -1.51 -8.26 -19.96
N CYS A 52 -1.27 -9.53 -19.67
CA CYS A 52 -1.87 -10.22 -18.52
C CYS A 52 -1.29 -9.73 -17.17
N PHE A 53 -0.07 -9.18 -17.18
CA PHE A 53 0.57 -8.59 -16.00
C PHE A 53 -0.21 -7.42 -15.39
N SER A 54 -1.01 -6.74 -16.19
CA SER A 54 -1.82 -5.62 -15.71
C SER A 54 -3.05 -6.05 -14.90
N CYS A 55 -3.49 -7.29 -15.02
CA CYS A 55 -4.74 -7.77 -14.43
C CYS A 55 -4.58 -9.00 -13.53
N HIS A 56 -3.57 -9.82 -13.77
CA HIS A 56 -3.38 -11.08 -13.06
C HIS A 56 -1.91 -11.28 -12.69
N VAL A 57 -1.72 -11.91 -11.56
CA VAL A 57 -0.42 -12.41 -11.14
C VAL A 57 0.00 -13.53 -12.10
N PRO A 58 1.21 -13.46 -12.68
CA PRO A 58 1.67 -14.55 -13.56
C PRO A 58 1.79 -15.87 -12.79
N PRO A 59 1.46 -16.99 -13.43
CA PRO A 59 1.43 -18.30 -12.78
C PRO A 59 2.81 -18.94 -12.52
N SER A 60 3.91 -18.23 -12.69
CA SER A 60 5.24 -18.74 -12.34
C SER A 60 5.60 -18.36 -10.92
N PHE A 61 5.16 -19.17 -9.99
CA PHE A 61 5.44 -19.02 -8.57
C PHE A 61 6.57 -19.97 -8.19
N GLU A 62 7.75 -19.45 -7.92
CA GLU A 62 8.83 -20.22 -7.33
C GLU A 62 8.87 -19.90 -5.82
N LEU A 63 8.26 -20.77 -5.01
CA LEU A 63 8.48 -20.76 -3.57
C LEU A 63 9.91 -21.21 -3.30
N LYS A 64 10.81 -20.26 -3.12
CA LYS A 64 12.13 -20.57 -2.61
C LYS A 64 12.02 -20.83 -1.11
N GLU A 65 12.61 -21.93 -0.65
CA GLU A 65 12.65 -22.31 0.76
C GLU A 65 13.16 -21.13 1.59
N ILE A 66 12.31 -20.62 2.51
CA ILE A 66 12.64 -19.50 3.37
C ILE A 66 13.08 -20.10 4.70
N SER A 67 14.32 -19.87 5.11
CA SER A 67 14.79 -20.25 6.45
C SER A 67 13.98 -19.50 7.53
N VAL A 68 13.89 -20.06 8.74
CA VAL A 68 13.15 -19.44 9.87
C VAL A 68 13.65 -18.01 10.16
N HIS A 69 14.93 -17.73 9.93
CA HIS A 69 15.49 -16.38 10.01
C HIS A 69 14.98 -15.47 8.89
N ALA A 70 14.71 -16.00 7.69
CA ALA A 70 14.15 -15.23 6.60
C ALA A 70 12.66 -14.89 6.81
N LEU A 71 11.91 -15.64 7.62
CA LEU A 71 10.53 -15.30 7.97
C LEU A 71 10.42 -13.98 8.76
N TYR A 72 11.41 -13.66 9.60
CA TYR A 72 11.45 -12.37 10.30
C TYR A 72 11.86 -11.20 9.40
N ASP A 73 12.59 -11.49 8.33
CA ASP A 73 13.02 -10.49 7.34
C ASP A 73 12.09 -10.38 6.12
N TYR A 74 11.12 -11.31 5.99
CA TYR A 74 10.17 -11.29 4.88
C TYR A 74 8.99 -10.36 5.22
N PRO A 75 8.82 -9.26 4.48
CA PRO A 75 7.80 -8.28 4.82
C PRO A 75 6.40 -8.87 4.59
N ILE A 76 5.49 -8.55 5.52
CA ILE A 76 4.07 -8.90 5.42
C ILE A 76 3.50 -8.32 4.12
N ASN A 77 2.49 -8.96 3.53
CA ASN A 77 1.82 -8.52 2.30
C ASN A 77 2.74 -8.43 1.06
N THR A 78 3.89 -9.11 1.10
CA THR A 78 4.86 -9.13 0.01
C THR A 78 4.76 -10.41 -0.80
N LYS A 79 4.96 -10.31 -2.12
CA LYS A 79 5.15 -11.43 -3.03
C LYS A 79 6.27 -11.09 -4.00
N ILE A 80 7.06 -12.09 -4.39
CA ILE A 80 8.06 -11.94 -5.43
C ILE A 80 7.64 -12.76 -6.63
N TYR A 81 7.62 -12.12 -7.78
CA TYR A 81 7.30 -12.77 -9.07
C TYR A 81 8.50 -12.72 -10.00
N THR A 82 8.64 -13.74 -10.80
CA THR A 82 9.59 -13.79 -11.90
C THR A 82 8.81 -13.99 -13.21
N ASP A 83 8.99 -13.09 -14.16
CA ASP A 83 8.39 -13.23 -15.47
C ASP A 83 9.12 -14.28 -16.34
N LYS A 84 8.59 -14.55 -17.52
CA LYS A 84 9.17 -15.54 -18.46
C LYS A 84 10.58 -15.16 -18.94
N GLY A 85 10.92 -13.88 -18.90
CA GLY A 85 12.24 -13.36 -19.25
C GLY A 85 13.24 -13.43 -18.09
N GLY A 86 12.83 -13.95 -16.92
CA GLY A 86 13.67 -13.99 -15.72
C GLY A 86 13.70 -12.68 -14.93
N GLN A 87 12.92 -11.66 -15.32
CA GLN A 87 12.83 -10.40 -14.58
C GLN A 87 12.02 -10.60 -13.30
N ARG A 88 12.61 -10.19 -12.16
CA ARG A 88 11.96 -10.28 -10.84
C ARG A 88 11.25 -8.97 -10.51
N TYR A 89 10.09 -9.12 -9.84
CA TYR A 89 9.25 -8.03 -9.36
C TYR A 89 8.91 -8.25 -7.90
N GLY A 90 9.08 -7.21 -7.08
CA GLY A 90 8.49 -7.13 -5.75
C GLY A 90 7.05 -6.65 -5.85
N PHE A 91 6.15 -7.34 -5.19
CA PHE A 91 4.73 -6.98 -5.13
C PHE A 91 4.32 -6.76 -3.68
N TYR A 92 3.81 -5.59 -3.36
CA TYR A 92 3.31 -5.24 -2.04
C TYR A 92 1.82 -4.91 -2.12
N THR A 93 1.01 -5.48 -1.24
CA THR A 93 -0.42 -5.18 -1.15
C THR A 93 -0.67 -4.29 0.05
N LEU A 94 -1.07 -3.05 -0.19
CA LEU A 94 -1.54 -2.11 0.81
C LEU A 94 -3.07 -2.21 0.84
N ASN A 95 -3.60 -2.92 1.84
CA ASN A 95 -5.04 -3.14 2.00
C ASN A 95 -5.46 -2.74 3.41
N GLY A 96 -6.50 -1.90 3.52
CA GLY A 96 -7.00 -1.38 4.78
C GLY A 96 -6.51 0.04 5.09
N ASP A 97 -6.48 0.40 6.36
CA ASP A 97 -6.19 1.75 6.81
C ASP A 97 -4.68 2.08 6.73
N ILE A 98 -4.38 3.36 6.53
CA ILE A 98 -3.03 3.91 6.66
C ILE A 98 -2.77 4.18 8.15
N ASP A 99 -2.29 3.15 8.84
CA ASP A 99 -2.12 3.17 10.29
C ASP A 99 -0.85 3.90 10.71
N HIS A 100 -0.98 4.77 11.70
CA HIS A 100 0.13 5.55 12.23
C HIS A 100 1.24 4.65 12.82
N GLY A 101 2.48 4.87 12.33
CA GLY A 101 3.68 4.17 12.78
C GLY A 101 3.79 2.70 12.30
N TYR A 102 2.91 2.26 11.41
CA TYR A 102 2.89 0.87 10.95
C TYR A 102 3.02 0.73 9.43
N THR A 103 2.19 1.42 8.66
CA THR A 103 2.10 1.21 7.20
C THR A 103 3.39 1.61 6.48
N GLY A 104 3.97 2.75 6.82
CA GLY A 104 5.24 3.21 6.24
C GLY A 104 6.41 2.30 6.61
N PHE A 105 6.46 1.83 7.86
CA PHE A 105 7.47 0.87 8.30
C PHE A 105 7.38 -0.46 7.52
N GLN A 106 6.17 -0.97 7.28
CA GLN A 106 5.95 -2.18 6.49
C GLN A 106 6.40 -1.97 5.04
N LEU A 107 6.08 -0.82 4.46
CA LEU A 107 6.49 -0.48 3.10
C LEU A 107 8.00 -0.32 2.99
N GLU A 108 8.65 0.32 3.96
CA GLU A 108 10.11 0.44 4.03
C GLU A 108 10.77 -0.95 4.16
N THR A 109 10.22 -1.82 4.99
CA THR A 109 10.69 -3.21 5.14
C THR A 109 10.60 -3.97 3.82
N PHE A 110 9.49 -3.81 3.08
CA PHE A 110 9.33 -4.37 1.74
C PHE A 110 10.41 -3.87 0.77
N PHE A 111 10.62 -2.57 0.70
CA PHE A 111 11.62 -2.00 -0.21
C PHE A 111 13.04 -2.41 0.17
N ASN A 112 13.39 -2.39 1.45
CA ASN A 112 14.69 -2.88 1.93
C ASN A 112 14.91 -4.36 1.60
N TYR A 113 13.84 -5.17 1.64
CA TYR A 113 13.92 -6.57 1.26
C TYR A 113 14.22 -6.73 -0.24
N ILE A 114 13.45 -6.08 -1.12
CA ILE A 114 13.65 -6.22 -2.58
C ILE A 114 14.99 -5.63 -3.02
N ASP A 115 15.42 -4.52 -2.44
CA ASP A 115 16.71 -3.88 -2.73
C ASP A 115 17.88 -4.82 -2.38
N ARG A 116 17.90 -5.38 -1.16
CA ARG A 116 18.89 -6.39 -0.74
C ARG A 116 18.96 -7.63 -1.64
N HIS A 117 17.85 -7.96 -2.29
CA HIS A 117 17.77 -9.12 -3.21
C HIS A 117 17.97 -8.75 -4.68
N GLY A 118 18.38 -7.51 -4.97
CA GLY A 118 18.66 -7.05 -6.33
C GLY A 118 17.41 -6.99 -7.22
N ILE A 119 16.23 -6.79 -6.62
CA ILE A 119 14.97 -6.63 -7.36
C ILE A 119 14.76 -5.14 -7.60
N THR A 120 14.77 -4.74 -8.86
CA THR A 120 14.72 -3.33 -9.26
C THR A 120 13.34 -2.88 -9.73
N LYS A 121 12.33 -3.74 -9.65
CA LYS A 121 10.95 -3.41 -10.02
C LYS A 121 10.00 -3.71 -8.88
N ALA A 122 9.18 -2.74 -8.52
CA ALA A 122 8.20 -2.84 -7.45
C ALA A 122 6.80 -2.47 -7.94
N VAL A 123 5.80 -3.21 -7.49
CA VAL A 123 4.39 -2.87 -7.67
C VAL A 123 3.73 -2.76 -6.30
N ILE A 124 3.08 -1.65 -6.03
CA ILE A 124 2.29 -1.42 -4.84
C ILE A 124 0.82 -1.40 -5.24
N ASP A 125 0.09 -2.44 -4.88
CA ASP A 125 -1.36 -2.57 -5.14
C ASP A 125 -2.14 -2.01 -3.95
N ILE A 126 -2.93 -0.96 -4.17
CA ILE A 126 -3.55 -0.14 -3.14
C ILE A 126 -5.06 -0.35 -3.15
N GLN A 127 -5.59 -0.66 -1.97
CA GLN A 127 -7.01 -0.67 -1.66
C GLN A 127 -7.21 -0.11 -0.26
N SER A 128 -7.43 1.21 -0.15
CA SER A 128 -7.45 1.90 1.13
C SER A 128 -8.34 3.14 1.09
N PHE A 129 -9.09 3.36 2.18
CA PHE A 129 -9.84 4.60 2.39
C PHE A 129 -8.99 5.70 3.05
N GLY A 130 -7.71 5.45 3.29
CA GLY A 130 -6.79 6.42 3.88
C GLY A 130 -6.54 6.19 5.36
N GLY A 131 -6.30 7.25 6.09
CA GLY A 131 -5.96 7.22 7.52
C GLY A 131 -5.04 8.35 7.92
N SER A 132 -3.95 8.06 8.62
CA SER A 132 -2.99 9.05 9.10
C SER A 132 -2.27 9.78 7.97
N VAL A 133 -2.37 11.10 7.96
CA VAL A 133 -1.67 11.96 6.99
C VAL A 133 -0.15 11.85 7.12
N PHE A 134 0.37 11.81 8.35
CA PHE A 134 1.82 11.70 8.56
C PHE A 134 2.36 10.35 8.11
N GLU A 135 1.57 9.29 8.24
CA GLU A 135 1.92 7.98 7.71
C GLU A 135 1.84 7.95 6.18
N GLY A 136 0.85 8.64 5.59
CA GLY A 136 0.80 8.86 4.14
C GLY A 136 2.05 9.60 3.62
N TRP A 137 2.54 10.62 4.34
CA TRP A 137 3.81 11.29 4.03
C TRP A 137 5.02 10.35 4.18
N HIS A 138 5.02 9.51 5.22
CA HIS A 138 6.08 8.52 5.40
C HIS A 138 6.11 7.55 4.23
N CYS A 139 4.99 6.93 3.87
CA CYS A 139 4.89 6.04 2.72
C CYS A 139 5.34 6.70 1.41
N LYS A 140 4.90 7.96 1.18
CA LYS A 140 5.35 8.76 0.03
C LYS A 140 6.87 8.91 0.01
N SER A 141 7.46 9.31 1.13
CA SER A 141 8.91 9.55 1.22
C SER A 141 9.70 8.27 1.00
N VAL A 142 9.23 7.14 1.52
CA VAL A 142 9.83 5.81 1.28
C VAL A 142 9.82 5.47 -0.22
N ILE A 143 8.68 5.64 -0.90
CA ILE A 143 8.57 5.36 -2.34
C ILE A 143 9.55 6.22 -3.14
N GLU A 144 9.59 7.53 -2.87
CA GLU A 144 10.45 8.47 -3.58
C GLU A 144 11.94 8.18 -3.35
N ASP A 145 12.34 7.83 -2.12
CA ASP A 145 13.71 7.46 -1.80
C ASP A 145 14.17 6.22 -2.58
N PHE A 146 13.35 5.17 -2.63
CA PHE A 146 13.69 3.97 -3.38
C PHE A 146 13.65 4.16 -4.90
N GLN A 147 12.78 5.03 -5.41
CA GLN A 147 12.84 5.46 -6.82
C GLN A 147 14.16 6.20 -7.11
N ALA A 148 14.60 7.08 -6.22
CA ALA A 148 15.87 7.78 -6.35
C ALA A 148 17.09 6.82 -6.32
N ARG A 149 16.96 5.67 -5.66
CA ARG A 149 17.98 4.59 -5.69
C ARG A 149 17.89 3.69 -6.93
N GLY A 150 16.95 3.93 -7.84
CA GLY A 150 16.82 3.22 -9.11
C GLY A 150 15.82 2.06 -9.11
N ILE A 151 14.98 1.93 -8.11
CA ILE A 151 13.87 0.97 -8.14
C ILE A 151 12.72 1.57 -8.96
N ASP A 152 12.31 0.87 -10.00
CA ASP A 152 11.18 1.22 -10.86
C ASP A 152 9.86 0.88 -10.13
N VAL A 153 9.22 1.89 -9.53
CA VAL A 153 8.01 1.72 -8.74
C VAL A 153 6.76 2.02 -9.56
N THR A 154 5.82 1.10 -9.50
CA THR A 154 4.46 1.28 -10.03
C THR A 154 3.46 1.17 -8.90
N THR A 155 2.63 2.19 -8.72
CA THR A 155 1.44 2.12 -7.87
C THR A 155 0.22 1.74 -8.69
N LYS A 156 -0.68 0.95 -8.09
CA LYS A 156 -1.83 0.40 -8.79
C LYS A 156 -3.08 0.48 -7.92
N VAL A 157 -4.21 0.85 -8.51
CA VAL A 157 -5.52 0.89 -7.84
C VAL A 157 -6.54 0.15 -8.67
N HIS A 158 -7.15 -0.88 -8.06
CA HIS A 158 -8.23 -1.64 -8.68
C HIS A 158 -9.63 -1.20 -8.26
N SER A 159 -9.78 -0.68 -7.04
CA SER A 159 -11.07 -0.27 -6.49
C SER A 159 -11.06 1.14 -5.92
N VAL A 160 -10.25 1.40 -4.89
CA VAL A 160 -10.25 2.70 -4.21
C VAL A 160 -8.88 3.04 -3.64
N ALA A 161 -8.50 4.32 -3.78
CA ALA A 161 -7.49 4.96 -2.97
C ALA A 161 -8.04 6.34 -2.54
N ALA A 162 -8.35 6.50 -1.25
CA ALA A 162 -8.97 7.71 -0.75
C ALA A 162 -8.11 8.40 0.32
N SER A 163 -8.24 9.73 0.45
CA SER A 163 -7.58 10.49 1.52
C SER A 163 -6.05 10.25 1.54
N ALA A 164 -5.45 9.86 2.66
CA ALA A 164 -4.00 9.59 2.77
C ALA A 164 -3.51 8.52 1.78
N ALA A 165 -4.35 7.58 1.33
CA ALA A 165 -3.98 6.58 0.34
C ALA A 165 -3.71 7.18 -1.05
N THR A 166 -4.31 8.32 -1.39
CA THR A 166 -3.97 9.04 -2.63
C THR A 166 -2.54 9.55 -2.63
N MET A 167 -2.00 9.91 -1.46
CA MET A 167 -0.60 10.34 -1.34
C MET A 167 0.35 9.19 -1.68
N VAL A 168 0.04 7.97 -1.24
CA VAL A 168 0.81 6.76 -1.57
C VAL A 168 0.70 6.47 -3.07
N PHE A 169 -0.51 6.54 -3.63
CA PHE A 169 -0.73 6.33 -5.06
C PHE A 169 0.03 7.33 -5.91
N LEU A 170 -0.02 8.61 -5.56
CA LEU A 170 0.62 9.69 -6.31
C LEU A 170 2.15 9.74 -6.17
N ALA A 171 2.74 9.06 -5.18
CA ALA A 171 4.17 9.07 -4.95
C ALA A 171 4.99 8.45 -6.09
N ALA A 172 4.48 7.40 -6.71
CA ALA A 172 5.18 6.74 -7.81
C ALA A 172 5.08 7.53 -9.13
N ASP A 173 6.08 7.35 -9.98
CA ASP A 173 6.07 7.93 -11.34
C ASP A 173 5.12 7.17 -12.27
N LYS A 174 5.01 5.85 -12.09
CA LYS A 174 4.06 5.01 -12.82
C LYS A 174 2.84 4.73 -11.95
N ARG A 175 1.71 5.26 -12.35
CA ARG A 175 0.44 5.18 -11.61
C ARG A 175 -0.64 4.56 -12.49
N VAL A 176 -1.04 3.35 -12.17
CA VAL A 176 -1.96 2.55 -12.99
C VAL A 176 -3.29 2.38 -12.26
N ILE A 177 -4.40 2.60 -12.93
CA ILE A 177 -5.72 2.59 -12.31
C ILE A 177 -6.73 1.81 -13.14
N SER A 178 -7.66 1.10 -12.50
CA SER A 178 -8.81 0.50 -13.17
C SER A 178 -9.79 1.58 -13.66
N PRO A 179 -10.47 1.41 -14.79
CA PRO A 179 -11.43 2.42 -15.29
C PRO A 179 -12.51 2.81 -14.29
N THR A 180 -12.92 1.84 -13.45
CA THR A 180 -13.99 1.97 -12.44
C THR A 180 -13.47 2.13 -11.02
N ALA A 181 -12.15 2.24 -10.84
CA ALA A 181 -11.59 2.55 -9.54
C ALA A 181 -11.77 4.03 -9.24
N GLU A 182 -11.81 4.36 -7.96
CA GLU A 182 -12.05 5.70 -7.46
C GLU A 182 -10.85 6.24 -6.69
N LEU A 183 -10.51 7.49 -6.96
CA LEU A 183 -9.66 8.31 -6.09
C LEU A 183 -10.52 9.32 -5.37
N MET A 184 -10.24 9.58 -4.09
CA MET A 184 -10.96 10.58 -3.32
C MET A 184 -10.02 11.50 -2.57
N PHE A 185 -10.25 12.80 -2.74
CA PHE A 185 -9.52 13.88 -2.09
C PHE A 185 -10.49 14.72 -1.25
N HIS A 186 -10.06 15.14 -0.08
CA HIS A 186 -10.81 16.01 0.82
C HIS A 186 -9.86 16.90 1.65
N GLU A 187 -10.42 17.92 2.30
CA GLU A 187 -9.68 18.72 3.28
C GLU A 187 -9.26 17.84 4.47
N LEU A 188 -8.10 18.17 5.03
CA LEU A 188 -7.66 17.59 6.30
C LEU A 188 -8.66 17.92 7.39
N TRP A 189 -9.04 16.93 8.18
CA TRP A 189 -9.88 17.12 9.36
C TRP A 189 -9.31 16.38 10.57
N THR A 190 -9.58 16.93 11.75
CA THR A 190 -9.22 16.33 13.03
C THR A 190 -10.47 16.02 13.81
N PHE A 191 -10.41 15.02 14.63
CA PHE A 191 -11.50 14.66 15.54
C PHE A 191 -11.08 15.01 16.96
N ASP A 192 -11.69 16.08 17.52
CA ASP A 192 -11.50 16.50 18.91
C ASP A 192 -12.70 16.07 19.73
N PHE A 193 -12.56 15.03 20.54
CA PHE A 193 -13.59 14.64 21.48
C PHE A 193 -13.19 15.08 22.90
N LEU A 194 -13.99 15.94 23.50
CA LEU A 194 -13.83 16.46 24.89
C LEU A 194 -12.52 17.21 25.17
N LYS A 195 -11.93 17.90 24.19
CA LYS A 195 -10.78 18.78 24.43
C LYS A 195 -11.26 20.15 24.92
N ILE A 196 -10.79 20.54 26.12
CA ILE A 196 -10.95 21.92 26.60
C ILE A 196 -9.89 22.77 25.91
N SER A 197 -10.29 23.80 25.17
CA SER A 197 -9.40 24.70 24.43
C SER A 197 -9.87 26.13 24.52
N SER A 198 -8.93 27.05 24.60
CA SER A 198 -9.16 28.50 24.50
C SER A 198 -9.37 28.93 23.04
N PRO A 199 -9.90 30.13 22.76
CA PRO A 199 -9.92 30.67 21.40
C PRO A 199 -8.55 30.70 20.73
N ALA A 200 -7.50 31.08 21.47
CA ALA A 200 -6.12 31.11 20.97
C ALA A 200 -5.62 29.70 20.56
N ASP A 201 -5.95 28.66 21.33
CA ASP A 201 -5.61 27.28 20.97
C ASP A 201 -6.28 26.87 19.64
N LYS A 202 -7.54 27.28 19.42
CA LYS A 202 -8.28 27.01 18.20
C LYS A 202 -7.72 27.75 16.99
N GLU A 203 -7.26 28.98 17.16
CA GLU A 203 -6.58 29.74 16.11
C GLU A 203 -5.25 29.10 15.73
N ASP A 204 -4.46 28.68 16.72
CA ASP A 204 -3.19 28.00 16.50
C ASP A 204 -3.39 26.64 15.79
N GLU A 205 -4.32 25.83 16.26
CA GLU A 205 -4.69 24.57 15.63
C GLU A 205 -5.11 24.75 14.17
N ALA A 206 -5.98 25.73 13.89
CA ALA A 206 -6.41 26.04 12.53
C ALA A 206 -5.24 26.51 11.64
N ARG A 207 -4.25 27.19 12.20
CA ARG A 207 -3.03 27.60 11.48
C ARG A 207 -2.18 26.39 11.12
N VAL A 208 -1.97 25.47 12.07
CA VAL A 208 -1.21 24.23 11.85
C VAL A 208 -1.90 23.34 10.80
N LEU A 209 -3.22 23.16 10.91
CA LEU A 209 -3.99 22.38 9.94
C LEU A 209 -3.91 22.96 8.52
N ARG A 210 -3.99 24.29 8.39
CA ARG A 210 -3.80 24.95 7.09
C ARG A 210 -2.40 24.73 6.53
N HIS A 211 -1.37 24.80 7.36
CA HIS A 211 0.01 24.54 6.94
C HIS A 211 0.18 23.11 6.39
N ILE A 212 -0.37 22.10 7.08
CA ILE A 212 -0.34 20.70 6.62
C ILE A 212 -1.15 20.54 5.33
N GLN A 213 -2.37 21.12 5.29
CA GLN A 213 -3.23 21.08 4.10
C GLN A 213 -2.54 21.68 2.89
N ASP A 214 -1.86 22.82 3.04
CA ASP A 214 -1.10 23.45 1.96
C ASP A 214 0.00 22.53 1.40
N GLY A 215 0.67 21.79 2.27
CA GLY A 215 1.64 20.78 1.87
C GLY A 215 1.01 19.65 1.03
N ILE A 216 -0.13 19.12 1.48
CA ILE A 216 -0.89 18.09 0.77
C ILE A 216 -1.33 18.59 -0.60
N THR A 217 -1.98 19.75 -0.64
CA THR A 217 -2.52 20.31 -1.90
C THR A 217 -1.41 20.64 -2.90
N ASN A 218 -0.27 21.16 -2.44
CA ASN A 218 0.90 21.39 -3.30
C ASN A 218 1.43 20.08 -3.89
N PHE A 219 1.51 19.02 -3.08
CA PHE A 219 1.92 17.71 -3.57
C PHE A 219 0.94 17.15 -4.61
N VAL A 220 -0.36 17.17 -4.33
CA VAL A 220 -1.40 16.70 -5.25
C VAL A 220 -1.36 17.49 -6.56
N ALA A 221 -1.18 18.81 -6.49
CA ALA A 221 -1.03 19.66 -7.67
C ALA A 221 0.21 19.30 -8.49
N SER A 222 1.34 19.02 -7.85
CA SER A 222 2.58 18.63 -8.53
C SER A 222 2.49 17.30 -9.29
N ARG A 223 1.49 16.49 -8.97
CA ARG A 223 1.27 15.14 -9.54
C ARG A 223 0.03 15.09 -10.46
N SER A 224 -0.49 16.25 -10.87
CA SER A 224 -1.68 16.37 -11.71
C SER A 224 -1.55 17.54 -12.69
N SER A 225 -2.54 17.71 -13.58
CA SER A 225 -2.70 18.86 -14.44
C SER A 225 -3.45 20.02 -13.78
N LEU A 226 -3.94 19.82 -12.56
CA LEU A 226 -4.71 20.83 -11.80
C LEU A 226 -3.78 21.76 -11.04
N SER A 227 -4.15 23.05 -10.97
CA SER A 227 -3.45 23.98 -10.10
C SER A 227 -3.82 23.73 -8.63
N LYS A 228 -2.95 24.20 -7.69
CA LYS A 228 -3.27 24.18 -6.26
C LYS A 228 -4.64 24.80 -5.99
N LYS A 229 -4.94 25.93 -6.62
CA LYS A 229 -6.22 26.64 -6.48
C LYS A 229 -7.41 25.77 -6.91
N ASP A 230 -7.30 25.08 -8.05
CA ASP A 230 -8.37 24.20 -8.54
C ASP A 230 -8.63 23.06 -7.55
N ILE A 231 -7.57 22.48 -6.97
CA ILE A 231 -7.69 21.42 -5.99
C ILE A 231 -8.34 21.94 -4.70
N ASP A 232 -7.87 23.09 -4.16
CA ASP A 232 -8.44 23.72 -2.97
C ASP A 232 -9.94 24.00 -3.15
N GLU A 233 -10.38 24.48 -4.33
CA GLU A 233 -11.79 24.72 -4.64
C GLU A 233 -12.60 23.41 -4.73
N LYS A 234 -12.00 22.36 -5.28
CA LYS A 234 -12.65 21.04 -5.42
C LYS A 234 -12.87 20.31 -4.11
N ILE A 235 -11.95 20.45 -3.16
CA ILE A 235 -12.00 19.74 -1.86
C ILE A 235 -12.65 20.56 -0.74
N ARG A 236 -12.84 21.86 -0.92
CA ARG A 236 -13.29 22.78 0.15
C ARG A 236 -14.69 22.40 0.65
N LYS A 237 -14.77 21.89 1.89
CA LYS A 237 -16.00 21.43 2.56
C LYS A 237 -16.78 20.37 1.78
N LYS A 238 -16.08 19.57 0.96
CA LYS A 238 -16.66 18.48 0.18
C LYS A 238 -15.60 17.45 -0.15
N GLU A 239 -16.02 16.32 -0.65
CA GLU A 239 -15.15 15.29 -1.20
C GLU A 239 -15.07 15.45 -2.72
N PHE A 240 -13.88 15.28 -3.25
CA PHE A 240 -13.63 15.26 -4.68
C PHE A 240 -13.31 13.83 -5.12
N TRP A 241 -14.29 13.16 -5.66
CA TRP A 241 -14.21 11.82 -6.21
C TRP A 241 -13.87 11.86 -7.70
N VAL A 242 -12.99 10.96 -8.14
CA VAL A 242 -12.48 10.88 -9.52
C VAL A 242 -12.40 9.41 -9.89
N ASN A 243 -13.13 8.99 -10.91
CA ASN A 243 -12.99 7.63 -11.44
C ASN A 243 -11.68 7.47 -12.22
N GLY A 244 -11.33 6.22 -12.57
CA GLY A 244 -10.05 5.95 -13.22
C GLY A 244 -9.85 6.66 -14.56
N ILE A 245 -10.92 6.92 -15.32
CA ILE A 245 -10.83 7.65 -16.61
C ILE A 245 -10.48 9.11 -16.33
N GLU A 246 -11.23 9.76 -15.45
CA GLU A 246 -10.98 11.14 -15.02
C GLU A 246 -9.60 11.28 -14.33
N ALA A 247 -9.17 10.25 -13.60
CA ALA A 247 -7.84 10.24 -12.97
C ALA A 247 -6.71 10.35 -14.00
N VAL A 248 -6.87 9.74 -15.18
CA VAL A 248 -5.91 9.92 -16.29
C VAL A 248 -6.04 11.29 -16.93
N GLU A 249 -7.25 11.79 -17.14
CA GLU A 249 -7.51 13.13 -17.70
C GLU A 249 -6.91 14.24 -16.82
N TYR A 250 -7.04 14.12 -15.50
CA TYR A 250 -6.43 15.05 -14.55
C TYR A 250 -4.93 14.80 -14.29
N GLY A 251 -4.35 13.74 -14.87
CA GLY A 251 -2.94 13.41 -14.69
C GLY A 251 -2.62 12.75 -13.34
N PHE A 252 -3.62 12.44 -12.51
CA PHE A 252 -3.42 11.66 -11.27
C PHE A 252 -2.92 10.25 -11.58
N ALA A 253 -3.42 9.63 -12.63
CA ALA A 253 -2.95 8.34 -13.11
C ALA A 253 -2.20 8.50 -14.46
N THR A 254 -1.22 7.62 -14.70
CA THR A 254 -0.44 7.64 -15.96
C THR A 254 -0.99 6.66 -16.99
N LYS A 255 -1.78 5.67 -16.55
CA LYS A 255 -2.31 4.63 -17.43
C LYS A 255 -3.57 3.95 -16.84
N ILE A 256 -4.47 3.56 -17.73
CA ILE A 256 -5.60 2.66 -17.41
C ILE A 256 -5.16 1.20 -17.50
N ILE A 257 -5.61 0.38 -16.55
CA ILE A 257 -5.41 -1.08 -16.58
C ILE A 257 -6.10 -1.66 -17.82
N GLY A 258 -5.36 -2.46 -18.59
CA GLY A 258 -5.92 -3.16 -19.75
C GLY A 258 -5.96 -2.37 -21.05
N LYS A 259 -5.39 -1.16 -21.07
CA LYS A 259 -5.25 -0.35 -22.30
C LYS A 259 -3.78 -0.15 -22.69
#